data_a424d2b38e54d2fa752e9a1caa97e5b2
#
_entry.id   a424d2b38e54d2fa752e9a1caa97e5b2
#
_cell.length_a   1.000
_cell.length_b   1.000
_cell.length_c   1.000
_cell.angle_alpha   90.00
_cell.angle_beta   90.00
_cell.angle_gamma   90.00
#
_symmetry.space_group_name_H-M   'P 1'
#
loop_
_entity.id
_entity.type
_entity.pdbx_description
1 polymer ?
#
loop_
_entity_poly.entity_id
_entity_poly.type
_entity_poly.pdbx_seq_one_letter_code
_entity_poly.pdbx_strand_id
1 'polypeptide(L)'
;MIRENIKGVTAFALAITSNPHVAEEAVQETFIRAWRYWPTFRNESSAISWLVTICRRVVIDMAKKQKVHEQLPENVIEIRDHFASTAIYDMVRELPLPQREVVVLCAILGFDYESASQALEIPIGTVRSRLARAREQLGKQLDDVMAI
;
A
#
# COMPACT_ATOMS: atom_id res chain seq x y z
N MET A 1 17.48 7.21 2.00
CA MET A 1 16.53 6.10 1.88
C MET A 1 15.19 6.38 2.55
N ILE A 2 15.17 6.72 3.82
CA ILE A 2 13.90 6.91 4.55
C ILE A 2 13.08 8.04 3.94
N ARG A 3 13.68 9.21 3.72
CA ARG A 3 12.97 10.37 3.19
C ARG A 3 12.38 10.15 1.81
N GLU A 4 13.08 9.36 0.98
CA GLU A 4 12.64 9.10 -0.39
C GLU A 4 11.44 8.17 -0.45
N ASN A 5 11.32 7.28 0.53
CA ASN A 5 10.35 6.20 0.47
C ASN A 5 9.19 6.35 1.45
N ILE A 6 9.24 7.33 2.35
CA ILE A 6 8.22 7.45 3.39
C ILE A 6 6.84 7.73 2.80
N LYS A 7 6.75 8.53 1.74
CA LYS A 7 5.46 8.83 1.11
C LYS A 7 4.84 7.59 0.48
N GLY A 8 5.65 6.81 -0.23
CA GLY A 8 5.18 5.59 -0.87
C GLY A 8 4.73 4.54 0.13
N VAL A 9 5.51 4.33 1.18
CA VAL A 9 5.15 3.38 2.24
C VAL A 9 3.88 3.83 2.96
N THR A 10 3.75 5.13 3.24
CA THR A 10 2.57 5.68 3.89
C THR A 10 1.32 5.52 3.01
N ALA A 11 1.45 5.80 1.71
CA ALA A 11 0.34 5.61 0.78
C ALA A 11 -0.12 4.15 0.75
N PHE A 12 0.83 3.22 0.70
CA PHE A 12 0.51 1.79 0.71
C PHE A 12 -0.16 1.39 2.04
N ALA A 13 0.41 1.80 3.17
CA ALA A 13 -0.15 1.49 4.48
C ALA A 13 -1.57 2.02 4.63
N LEU A 14 -1.80 3.26 4.18
CA LEU A 14 -3.12 3.86 4.25
C LEU A 14 -4.13 3.09 3.39
N ALA A 15 -3.70 2.69 2.19
CA ALA A 15 -4.58 1.95 1.27
C ALA A 15 -5.00 0.60 1.84
N ILE A 16 -4.09 -0.13 2.46
CA ILE A 16 -4.40 -1.48 2.96
C ILE A 16 -5.06 -1.48 4.33
N THR A 17 -4.90 -0.44 5.12
CA THR A 17 -5.55 -0.35 6.44
C THR A 17 -6.85 0.42 6.41
N SER A 18 -6.98 1.37 5.51
CA SER A 18 -8.09 2.33 5.47
C SER A 18 -8.31 3.05 6.80
N ASN A 19 -7.27 3.15 7.60
CA ASN A 19 -7.31 3.77 8.93
C ASN A 19 -6.00 4.53 9.14
N PRO A 20 -6.05 5.88 9.18
CA PRO A 20 -4.83 6.69 9.30
C PRO A 20 -3.99 6.43 10.54
N HIS A 21 -4.61 6.13 11.69
CA HIS A 21 -3.85 5.82 12.90
C HIS A 21 -3.11 4.49 12.77
N VAL A 22 -3.78 3.48 12.26
CA VAL A 22 -3.15 2.17 12.04
C VAL A 22 -2.06 2.30 10.99
N ALA A 23 -2.31 3.07 9.91
CA ALA A 23 -1.32 3.29 8.87
C ALA A 23 -0.07 3.96 9.44
N GLU A 24 -0.24 4.99 10.26
CA GLU A 24 0.87 5.70 10.88
C GLU A 24 1.70 4.78 11.77
N GLU A 25 1.05 3.98 12.62
CA GLU A 25 1.74 2.98 13.44
C GLU A 25 2.48 1.96 12.58
N ALA A 26 1.84 1.51 11.51
CA ALA A 26 2.46 0.54 10.60
C ALA A 26 3.69 1.11 9.92
N VAL A 27 3.64 2.38 9.50
CA VAL A 27 4.79 3.04 8.88
C VAL A 27 5.94 3.16 9.87
N GLN A 28 5.67 3.58 11.09
CA GLN A 28 6.69 3.69 12.13
C GLN A 28 7.35 2.34 12.39
N GLU A 29 6.55 1.30 12.59
CA GLU A 29 7.07 -0.04 12.85
C GLU A 29 7.84 -0.57 11.63
N THR A 30 7.38 -0.24 10.43
CA THR A 30 8.08 -0.64 9.20
C THR A 30 9.50 -0.10 9.20
N PHE A 31 9.69 1.18 9.50
CA PHE A 31 11.01 1.78 9.50
C PHE A 31 11.87 1.32 10.67
N ILE A 32 11.27 0.99 11.81
CA ILE A 32 12.00 0.35 12.92
C ILE A 32 12.53 -1.01 12.48
N ARG A 33 11.70 -1.84 11.87
CA ARG A 33 12.12 -3.14 11.37
C ARG A 33 13.13 -3.01 10.24
N ALA A 34 12.96 -2.05 9.35
CA ALA A 34 13.89 -1.78 8.26
C ALA A 34 15.27 -1.42 8.81
N TRP A 35 15.33 -0.60 9.83
CA TRP A 35 16.58 -0.25 10.50
C TRP A 35 17.26 -1.50 11.07
N ARG A 36 16.47 -2.34 11.75
CA ARG A 36 16.99 -3.56 12.38
C ARG A 36 17.52 -4.56 11.35
N TYR A 37 16.81 -4.70 10.24
CA TYR A 37 17.13 -5.71 9.22
C TYR A 37 17.90 -5.13 8.03
N TRP A 38 18.34 -3.87 8.11
CA TRP A 38 19.08 -3.23 7.03
C TRP A 38 20.29 -4.04 6.55
N PRO A 39 21.08 -4.66 7.44
CA PRO A 39 22.21 -5.46 6.97
C PRO A 39 21.84 -6.65 6.09
N THR A 40 20.59 -7.07 6.10
CA THR A 40 20.12 -8.20 5.27
C THR A 40 19.63 -7.75 3.90
N PHE A 41 19.48 -6.44 3.68
CA PHE A 41 19.04 -5.93 2.39
C PHE A 41 20.14 -6.10 1.34
N ARG A 42 19.84 -6.82 0.27
CA ARG A 42 20.85 -7.21 -0.73
C ARG A 42 20.78 -6.44 -2.03
N ASN A 43 19.98 -5.40 -2.13
CA ASN A 43 19.77 -4.65 -3.38
C ASN A 43 19.24 -5.50 -4.55
N GLU A 44 18.70 -6.66 -4.28
CA GLU A 44 18.06 -7.50 -5.30
C GLU A 44 16.72 -6.95 -5.75
N SER A 45 16.15 -6.08 -4.95
CA SER A 45 14.93 -5.33 -5.26
C SER A 45 15.15 -3.87 -4.89
N SER A 46 14.26 -3.00 -5.35
CA SER A 46 14.32 -1.60 -4.95
C SER A 46 14.05 -1.47 -3.44
N ALA A 47 14.57 -0.40 -2.83
CA ALA A 47 14.33 -0.15 -1.42
C ALA A 47 12.84 -0.03 -1.11
N ILE A 48 12.07 0.62 -1.99
CA ILE A 48 10.62 0.76 -1.76
C ILE A 48 9.91 -0.60 -1.79
N SER A 49 10.30 -1.50 -2.68
CA SER A 49 9.72 -2.86 -2.72
C SER A 49 9.99 -3.62 -1.43
N TRP A 50 11.21 -3.53 -0.93
CA TRP A 50 11.59 -4.16 0.33
C TRP A 50 10.80 -3.59 1.51
N LEU A 51 10.69 -2.27 1.56
CA LEU A 51 9.94 -1.58 2.61
C LEU A 51 8.45 -1.92 2.57
N VAL A 52 7.87 -2.01 1.37
CA VAL A 52 6.46 -2.39 1.20
C VAL A 52 6.23 -3.82 1.70
N THR A 53 7.16 -4.73 1.43
CA THR A 53 7.07 -6.10 1.94
C THR A 53 7.02 -6.11 3.47
N ILE A 54 7.91 -5.34 4.10
CA ILE A 54 7.93 -5.23 5.57
C ILE A 54 6.62 -4.61 6.07
N CYS A 55 6.18 -3.54 5.44
CA CYS A 55 4.96 -2.84 5.83
C CYS A 55 3.73 -3.76 5.78
N ARG A 56 3.61 -4.55 4.72
CA ARG A 56 2.52 -5.50 4.59
C ARG A 56 2.51 -6.51 5.71
N ARG A 57 3.67 -7.04 6.06
CA ARG A 57 3.80 -7.98 7.18
C ARG A 57 3.46 -7.32 8.51
N VAL A 58 3.88 -6.08 8.71
CA VAL A 58 3.53 -5.30 9.91
C VAL A 58 2.01 -5.16 10.04
N VAL A 59 1.34 -4.78 8.95
CA VAL A 59 -0.11 -4.61 8.95
C VAL A 59 -0.83 -5.92 9.26
N ILE A 60 -0.37 -7.01 8.68
CA ILE A 60 -0.94 -8.34 8.95
C ILE A 60 -0.77 -8.70 10.42
N ASP A 61 0.41 -8.47 11.00
CA ASP A 61 0.67 -8.74 12.41
C ASP A 61 -0.20 -7.88 13.32
N MET A 62 -0.36 -6.60 12.99
CA MET A 62 -1.21 -5.70 13.75
C MET A 62 -2.68 -6.13 13.73
N ALA A 63 -3.16 -6.56 12.57
CA ALA A 63 -4.53 -7.04 12.42
C ALA A 63 -4.81 -8.26 13.29
N LYS A 64 -3.83 -9.14 13.44
CA LYS A 64 -3.96 -10.31 14.31
C LYS A 64 -4.06 -9.96 15.78
N LYS A 65 -3.40 -8.87 16.19
CA LYS A 65 -3.38 -8.42 17.60
C LYS A 65 -4.57 -7.56 17.95
N GLN A 66 -5.12 -6.83 16.98
CA GLN A 66 -6.19 -5.85 17.23
C GLN A 66 -7.54 -6.40 16.76
N LYS A 67 -8.09 -7.33 17.48
CA LYS A 67 -9.44 -7.79 17.18
C LYS A 67 -10.54 -6.87 17.72
N VAL A 68 -10.21 -5.79 18.44
CA VAL A 68 -11.20 -5.19 19.33
C VAL A 68 -11.36 -3.67 19.23
N HIS A 69 -10.50 -2.94 18.52
CA HIS A 69 -10.61 -1.48 18.56
C HIS A 69 -10.78 -0.86 17.18
N GLU A 70 -12.04 -0.60 16.84
CA GLU A 70 -12.37 0.28 15.73
C GLU A 70 -12.50 1.69 16.29
N GLN A 71 -11.45 2.47 16.22
CA GLN A 71 -11.56 3.90 16.48
C GLN A 71 -11.44 4.64 15.17
N LEU A 72 -12.46 5.46 14.89
CA LEU A 72 -12.43 6.32 13.73
C LEU A 72 -11.43 7.45 13.96
N PRO A 73 -10.45 7.61 13.08
CA PRO A 73 -9.45 8.66 13.22
C PRO A 73 -10.02 10.03 12.92
N GLU A 74 -9.58 11.01 13.72
CA GLU A 74 -10.04 12.38 13.57
C GLU A 74 -9.27 13.16 12.51
N ASN A 75 -8.04 12.75 12.18
CA ASN A 75 -7.18 13.48 11.25
C ASN A 75 -6.82 12.61 10.04
N VAL A 76 -7.73 12.59 9.07
CA VAL A 76 -7.51 11.87 7.82
C VAL A 76 -6.76 12.72 6.80
N ILE A 77 -6.81 14.04 6.94
CA ILE A 77 -6.40 14.98 5.90
C ILE A 77 -4.90 14.91 5.59
N GLU A 78 -4.05 14.87 6.59
CA GLU A 78 -2.59 14.85 6.38
C GLU A 78 -2.10 13.62 5.64
N ILE A 79 -2.72 12.47 5.92
CA ILE A 79 -2.31 11.21 5.30
C ILE A 79 -2.87 11.09 3.88
N ARG A 80 -4.05 11.67 3.63
CA ARG A 80 -4.63 11.71 2.28
C ARG A 80 -3.78 12.48 1.29
N ASP A 81 -2.96 13.41 1.75
CA ASP A 81 -2.06 14.18 0.87
C ASP A 81 -1.02 13.30 0.17
N HIS A 82 -0.82 12.07 0.63
CA HIS A 82 0.06 11.12 -0.05
C HIS A 82 -0.55 10.54 -1.32
N PHE A 83 -1.85 10.74 -1.54
CA PHE A 83 -2.54 10.33 -2.75
C PHE A 83 -2.68 11.52 -3.69
N ALA A 84 -2.75 11.24 -5.00
CA ALA A 84 -2.88 12.26 -6.02
C ALA A 84 -4.17 13.06 -5.89
N SER A 85 -5.23 12.45 -5.35
CA SER A 85 -6.48 13.14 -5.07
C SER A 85 -7.32 12.33 -4.09
N THR A 86 -8.23 13.02 -3.40
CA THR A 86 -9.19 12.38 -2.51
C THR A 86 -10.10 11.41 -3.27
N ALA A 87 -10.45 11.76 -4.52
CA ALA A 87 -11.29 10.90 -5.36
C ALA A 87 -10.62 9.55 -5.63
N ILE A 88 -9.33 9.56 -5.94
CA ILE A 88 -8.59 8.31 -6.16
C ILE A 88 -8.56 7.48 -4.88
N TYR A 89 -8.28 8.12 -3.75
CA TYR A 89 -8.26 7.43 -2.46
C TYR A 89 -9.61 6.79 -2.16
N ASP A 90 -10.70 7.52 -2.35
CA ASP A 90 -12.04 7.01 -2.07
C ASP A 90 -12.39 5.84 -2.97
N MET A 91 -12.01 5.90 -4.26
CA MET A 91 -12.25 4.79 -5.18
C MET A 91 -11.46 3.54 -4.79
N VAL A 92 -10.22 3.72 -4.40
CA VAL A 92 -9.36 2.60 -4.00
C VAL A 92 -9.89 1.94 -2.73
N ARG A 93 -10.41 2.71 -1.79
CA ARG A 93 -10.98 2.18 -0.55
C ARG A 93 -12.15 1.22 -0.77
N GLU A 94 -12.91 1.42 -1.84
CA GLU A 94 -14.06 0.57 -2.15
C GLU A 94 -13.67 -0.80 -2.70
N LEU A 95 -12.42 -0.98 -3.11
CA LEU A 95 -11.96 -2.25 -3.64
C LEU A 95 -11.73 -3.27 -2.51
N PRO A 96 -11.96 -4.57 -2.78
CA PRO A 96 -11.48 -5.61 -1.87
C PRO A 96 -9.98 -5.51 -1.66
N LEU A 97 -9.50 -5.88 -0.48
CA LEU A 97 -8.09 -5.72 -0.11
C LEU A 97 -7.10 -6.28 -1.14
N PRO A 98 -7.28 -7.51 -1.67
CA PRO A 98 -6.31 -8.03 -2.64
C PRO A 98 -6.18 -7.18 -3.90
N GLN A 99 -7.28 -6.61 -4.37
CA GLN A 99 -7.28 -5.74 -5.54
C GLN A 99 -6.69 -4.37 -5.20
N ARG A 100 -6.99 -3.88 -4.01
CA ARG A 100 -6.49 -2.61 -3.54
C ARG A 100 -4.96 -2.59 -3.45
N GLU A 101 -4.37 -3.66 -2.97
CA GLU A 101 -2.91 -3.78 -2.88
C GLU A 101 -2.24 -3.65 -4.25
N VAL A 102 -2.71 -4.37 -5.24
CA VAL A 102 -2.08 -4.33 -6.57
C VAL A 102 -2.31 -2.99 -7.27
N VAL A 103 -3.47 -2.37 -7.08
CA VAL A 103 -3.76 -1.05 -7.67
C VAL A 103 -2.82 0.00 -7.08
N VAL A 104 -2.65 0.01 -5.78
CA VAL A 104 -1.78 0.99 -5.14
C VAL A 104 -0.34 0.82 -5.61
N LEU A 105 0.16 -0.41 -5.65
CA LEU A 105 1.53 -0.65 -6.06
C LEU A 105 1.75 -0.31 -7.53
N CYS A 106 0.89 -0.80 -8.41
CA CYS A 106 1.12 -0.66 -9.85
C CYS A 106 0.64 0.66 -10.42
N ALA A 107 -0.56 1.12 -10.03
CA ALA A 107 -1.15 2.31 -10.62
C ALA A 107 -0.73 3.60 -9.91
N ILE A 108 -0.51 3.56 -8.61
CA ILE A 108 -0.18 4.77 -7.84
C ILE A 108 1.32 4.89 -7.60
N LEU A 109 1.97 3.82 -7.17
CA LEU A 109 3.41 3.84 -6.86
C LEU A 109 4.30 3.48 -8.06
N GLY A 110 3.70 3.05 -9.17
CA GLY A 110 4.45 2.79 -10.40
C GLY A 110 5.26 1.51 -10.41
N PHE A 111 4.93 0.54 -9.58
CA PHE A 111 5.62 -0.75 -9.57
C PHE A 111 5.33 -1.49 -10.88
N ASP A 112 6.34 -2.17 -11.43
CA ASP A 112 6.08 -3.17 -12.45
C ASP A 112 5.47 -4.43 -11.80
N TYR A 113 4.97 -5.34 -12.64
CA TYR A 113 4.27 -6.53 -12.12
C TYR A 113 5.20 -7.43 -11.32
N GLU A 114 6.45 -7.51 -11.74
CA GLU A 114 7.43 -8.33 -11.02
C GLU A 114 7.71 -7.79 -9.64
N SER A 115 7.94 -6.49 -9.52
CA SER A 115 8.15 -5.85 -8.22
C SER A 115 6.95 -6.00 -7.30
N ALA A 116 5.73 -5.83 -7.84
CA ALA A 116 4.51 -6.03 -7.08
C ALA A 116 4.36 -7.49 -6.63
N SER A 117 4.67 -8.42 -7.50
CA SER A 117 4.66 -9.85 -7.19
C SER A 117 5.58 -10.16 -6.02
N GLN A 118 6.79 -9.63 -6.06
CA GLN A 118 7.76 -9.83 -4.98
C GLN A 118 7.29 -9.19 -3.67
N ALA A 119 6.82 -7.95 -3.73
CA ALA A 119 6.39 -7.22 -2.53
C ALA A 119 5.20 -7.89 -1.85
N LEU A 120 4.26 -8.40 -2.63
CA LEU A 120 3.06 -9.05 -2.10
C LEU A 120 3.24 -10.55 -1.88
N GLU A 121 4.34 -11.11 -2.31
CA GLU A 121 4.63 -12.55 -2.19
C GLU A 121 3.56 -13.41 -2.89
N ILE A 122 3.17 -13.00 -4.08
CA ILE A 122 2.18 -13.69 -4.91
C ILE A 122 2.75 -13.90 -6.32
N PRO A 123 2.23 -14.87 -7.07
CA PRO A 123 2.66 -15.05 -8.47
C PRO A 123 2.32 -13.84 -9.34
N ILE A 124 3.12 -13.59 -10.36
CA ILE A 124 2.92 -12.47 -11.27
C ILE A 124 1.57 -12.57 -12.00
N GLY A 125 1.13 -13.78 -12.32
CA GLY A 125 -0.19 -13.99 -12.91
C GLY A 125 -1.32 -13.54 -12.01
N THR A 126 -1.15 -13.68 -10.70
CA THR A 126 -2.12 -13.22 -9.71
C THR A 126 -2.17 -11.69 -9.67
N VAL A 127 -1.01 -11.03 -9.80
CA VAL A 127 -0.98 -9.55 -9.92
C VAL A 127 -1.82 -9.11 -11.13
N ARG A 128 -1.60 -9.74 -12.26
CA ARG A 128 -2.33 -9.40 -13.50
C ARG A 128 -3.84 -9.62 -13.36
N SER A 129 -4.24 -10.76 -12.81
CA SER A 129 -5.66 -11.08 -12.69
C SER A 129 -6.36 -10.15 -11.68
N ARG A 130 -5.70 -9.81 -10.60
CA ARG A 130 -6.25 -8.86 -9.61
C ARG A 130 -6.37 -7.46 -10.18
N LEU A 131 -5.40 -7.01 -10.97
CA LEU A 131 -5.49 -5.72 -11.66
C LEU A 131 -6.64 -5.69 -12.66
N ALA A 132 -6.83 -6.78 -13.41
CA ALA A 132 -7.94 -6.87 -14.36
C ALA A 132 -9.28 -6.76 -13.64
N ARG A 133 -9.45 -7.45 -12.52
CA ARG A 133 -10.67 -7.37 -11.72
C ARG A 133 -10.87 -5.98 -11.13
N ALA A 134 -9.80 -5.34 -10.69
CA ALA A 134 -9.88 -3.99 -10.16
C ALA A 134 -10.36 -3.01 -11.23
N ARG A 135 -9.83 -3.13 -12.45
CA ARG A 135 -10.25 -2.29 -13.57
C ARG A 135 -11.72 -2.48 -13.90
N GLU A 136 -12.21 -3.70 -13.86
CA GLU A 136 -13.62 -3.97 -14.08
C GLU A 136 -14.50 -3.30 -13.02
N GLN A 137 -14.10 -3.36 -11.75
CA GLN A 137 -14.87 -2.77 -10.67
C GLN A 137 -14.84 -1.25 -10.69
N LEU A 138 -13.70 -0.67 -11.00
CA LEU A 138 -13.55 0.78 -11.07
C LEU A 138 -14.13 1.34 -12.36
N GLY A 139 -14.14 0.53 -13.42
CA GLY A 139 -14.76 0.89 -14.70
C GLY A 139 -14.30 2.23 -15.22
N LYS A 140 -15.23 2.99 -15.79
CA LYS A 140 -14.95 4.28 -16.39
C LYS A 140 -14.46 5.32 -15.38
N GLN A 141 -14.81 5.17 -14.10
CA GLN A 141 -14.43 6.16 -13.09
C GLN A 141 -12.91 6.27 -12.95
N LEU A 142 -12.22 5.14 -12.92
CA LEU A 142 -10.77 5.14 -12.83
C LEU A 142 -10.15 5.66 -14.11
N ASP A 143 -10.67 5.24 -15.26
CA ASP A 143 -10.17 5.69 -16.56
C ASP A 143 -10.31 7.20 -16.71
N ASP A 144 -11.44 7.77 -16.30
CA ASP A 144 -11.68 9.21 -16.36
C ASP A 144 -10.70 9.99 -15.46
N VAL A 145 -10.42 9.47 -14.27
CA VAL A 145 -9.49 10.11 -13.33
C VAL A 145 -8.04 9.98 -13.82
N MET A 146 -7.68 8.84 -14.39
CA MET A 146 -6.31 8.59 -14.86
C MET A 146 -6.02 9.21 -16.23
N ALA A 147 -7.06 9.54 -17.00
CA ALA A 147 -6.90 10.17 -18.31
C ALA A 147 -6.64 11.70 -18.21
N ILE A 148 -6.83 12.27 -17.04
CA ILE A 148 -6.56 13.68 -16.81
C ILE A 148 -5.09 13.84 -16.41
#